data_097a01d99a55339c35ac4a85c6aba57c
#
_entry.id   097a01d99a55339c35ac4a85c6aba57c
#
_cell.length_a   1.000
_cell.length_b   1.000
_cell.length_c   1.000
_cell.angle_alpha   90.00
_cell.angle_beta   90.00
_cell.angle_gamma   90.00
#
_symmetry.space_group_name_H-M   'P 1'
#
loop_
_entity.id
_entity.type
_entity.pdbx_description
1 polymer ?
#
loop_
_entity_poly.entity_id
_entity_poly.type
_entity_poly.pdbx_seq_one_letter_code
_entity_poly.pdbx_strand_id
1 'polypeptide(L)'
;MSKKVADQIAEILVVAGVKRIYGVVGDSLNGITDSLRRQEKVDWVHMRHEEAGAFAAGAEAHLTGNLAVCAGSCGPGNLHLINGLFDCHRNRVPVLAIAAHIPSSEIGSGYFQETQPEILFRDCSHYCKLVSDPDQMPRVLEEAIRAAVGQRGVAVIVISGDTALKDAIDAPAPKVAGLLPARPLVRPADRDLDRLAALLNASSRVTLLCGSGCADAHEELLALGAKLKSPMVHALRGKEHVEWDNPFDVGMTGLIGFSSGYYAMKNCDTLLMLGTDFPYRQFYPESGVHIAQIDVRPENLGRRAAIELGLVGDVVTTIEALLPRLHEKTDSSHLDDARSDYREARKGLDDLAKDHRGKKLIHPQQIAKTLSDLAADDAVFTADVGLPTVWAARYLAMNGKRRLIGSFWHGSMANAMPQAIGAQCAFPDRQVISLSGDGGFSMLMGDFLTLAQVGLPVKVVVFNNSALGFIELEQKSTGFINTGTDFKNPNFAAMAEAAGVLGIRIERPDDVETGIAAALAHDGPVLVDAVVNRMELAMPPKVQLQMAKGFSLYMLKAVLDGRAGDLIELGRSNVLR
;
A
#
# COMPACT_ATOMS: atom_id res chain seq x y z
N MET A 1 2.43 -29.32 -34.40
CA MET A 1 1.81 -29.77 -33.14
C MET A 1 0.52 -29.00 -32.96
N SER A 2 -0.53 -29.62 -32.45
CA SER A 2 -1.78 -28.93 -32.14
C SER A 2 -1.54 -27.88 -31.05
N LYS A 3 -2.27 -26.77 -31.10
CA LYS A 3 -2.26 -25.70 -30.10
C LYS A 3 -2.79 -26.25 -28.77
N LYS A 4 -2.11 -25.98 -27.66
CA LYS A 4 -2.52 -26.43 -26.32
C LYS A 4 -3.33 -25.35 -25.58
N VAL A 5 -4.10 -25.77 -24.58
CA VAL A 5 -4.82 -24.85 -23.68
C VAL A 5 -3.87 -23.83 -23.05
N ALA A 6 -2.67 -24.27 -22.64
CA ALA A 6 -1.62 -23.39 -22.12
C ALA A 6 -1.19 -22.31 -23.14
N ASP A 7 -1.11 -22.67 -24.44
CA ASP A 7 -0.77 -21.72 -25.50
C ASP A 7 -1.87 -20.66 -25.65
N GLN A 8 -3.12 -21.08 -25.56
CA GLN A 8 -4.28 -20.19 -25.65
C GLN A 8 -4.36 -19.25 -24.43
N ILE A 9 -4.03 -19.74 -23.23
CA ILE A 9 -3.90 -18.89 -22.03
C ILE A 9 -2.88 -17.78 -22.28
N ALA A 10 -1.67 -18.13 -22.72
CA ALA A 10 -0.60 -17.16 -22.97
C ALA A 10 -1.02 -16.11 -24.02
N GLU A 11 -1.65 -16.53 -25.11
CA GLU A 11 -2.15 -15.62 -26.15
C GLU A 11 -3.21 -14.64 -25.64
N ILE A 12 -4.17 -15.11 -24.83
CA ILE A 12 -5.21 -14.24 -24.25
C ILE A 12 -4.57 -13.23 -23.30
N LEU A 13 -3.59 -13.64 -22.48
CA LEU A 13 -2.85 -12.73 -21.60
C LEU A 13 -2.08 -11.66 -22.39
N VAL A 14 -1.46 -12.03 -23.50
CA VAL A 14 -0.81 -11.06 -24.41
C VAL A 14 -1.82 -10.03 -24.93
N VAL A 15 -3.01 -10.47 -25.38
CA VAL A 15 -4.07 -9.57 -25.84
C VAL A 15 -4.55 -8.65 -24.71
N ALA A 16 -4.59 -9.15 -23.46
CA ALA A 16 -4.90 -8.35 -22.28
C ALA A 16 -3.77 -7.39 -21.86
N GLY A 17 -2.65 -7.37 -22.58
CA GLY A 17 -1.53 -6.46 -22.31
C GLY A 17 -0.59 -6.92 -21.18
N VAL A 18 -0.75 -8.15 -20.69
CA VAL A 18 0.12 -8.73 -19.64
C VAL A 18 1.54 -8.88 -20.19
N LYS A 19 2.52 -8.42 -19.44
CA LYS A 19 3.94 -8.48 -19.80
C LYS A 19 4.68 -9.58 -19.05
N ARG A 20 4.21 -9.95 -17.87
CA ARG A 20 4.88 -10.93 -17.01
C ARG A 20 3.93 -11.64 -16.07
N ILE A 21 4.39 -12.79 -15.56
CA ILE A 21 3.73 -13.57 -14.50
C ILE A 21 4.73 -13.73 -13.36
N TYR A 22 4.32 -13.40 -12.14
CA TYR A 22 5.11 -13.60 -10.93
C TYR A 22 4.76 -14.92 -10.26
N GLY A 23 5.74 -15.77 -9.98
CA GLY A 23 5.45 -17.02 -9.31
C GLY A 23 6.64 -17.95 -9.13
N VAL A 24 6.37 -19.06 -8.47
CA VAL A 24 7.30 -20.19 -8.33
C VAL A 24 6.85 -21.29 -9.29
N VAL A 25 7.80 -21.81 -10.09
CA VAL A 25 7.50 -22.91 -11.01
C VAL A 25 7.15 -24.19 -10.26
N GLY A 26 6.32 -25.02 -10.84
CA GLY A 26 5.93 -26.31 -10.28
C GLY A 26 5.41 -27.22 -11.40
N ASP A 27 5.32 -28.52 -11.14
CA ASP A 27 4.91 -29.53 -12.11
C ASP A 27 3.54 -29.24 -12.73
N SER A 28 2.59 -28.81 -11.92
CA SER A 28 1.23 -28.45 -12.37
C SER A 28 1.19 -27.15 -13.23
N LEU A 29 2.27 -26.38 -13.29
CA LEU A 29 2.44 -25.20 -14.13
C LEU A 29 3.29 -25.44 -15.39
N ASN A 30 3.89 -26.63 -15.55
CA ASN A 30 4.84 -26.94 -16.63
C ASN A 30 4.29 -26.61 -18.05
N GLY A 31 3.02 -26.91 -18.31
CA GLY A 31 2.41 -26.59 -19.59
C GLY A 31 2.38 -25.09 -19.88
N ILE A 32 2.07 -24.28 -18.85
CA ILE A 32 2.02 -22.81 -18.95
C ILE A 32 3.44 -22.25 -19.12
N THR A 33 4.38 -22.62 -18.27
CA THR A 33 5.76 -22.11 -18.35
C THR A 33 6.47 -22.49 -19.66
N ASP A 34 6.24 -23.71 -20.18
CA ASP A 34 6.75 -24.08 -21.51
C ASP A 34 6.12 -23.27 -22.64
N SER A 35 4.81 -22.98 -22.54
CA SER A 35 4.14 -22.11 -23.52
C SER A 35 4.72 -20.70 -23.53
N LEU A 36 4.96 -20.11 -22.34
CA LEU A 36 5.60 -18.79 -22.22
C LEU A 36 6.99 -18.80 -22.84
N ARG A 37 7.82 -19.82 -22.52
CA ARG A 37 9.16 -19.99 -23.08
C ARG A 37 9.16 -20.07 -24.60
N ARG A 38 8.20 -20.81 -25.20
CA ARG A 38 8.10 -20.96 -26.67
C ARG A 38 7.60 -19.70 -27.38
N GLN A 39 6.69 -18.95 -26.74
CA GLN A 39 6.08 -17.76 -27.34
C GLN A 39 6.91 -16.49 -27.13
N GLU A 40 7.73 -16.40 -26.09
CA GLU A 40 8.61 -15.26 -25.75
C GLU A 40 7.90 -13.90 -25.72
N LYS A 41 6.62 -13.87 -25.30
CA LYS A 41 5.79 -12.64 -25.27
C LYS A 41 5.40 -12.20 -23.86
N VAL A 42 5.48 -13.10 -22.91
CA VAL A 42 5.19 -12.86 -21.49
C VAL A 42 6.32 -13.47 -20.67
N ASP A 43 6.95 -12.67 -19.83
CA ASP A 43 8.07 -13.11 -19.01
C ASP A 43 7.59 -13.86 -17.77
N TRP A 44 8.38 -14.84 -17.32
CA TRP A 44 8.20 -15.45 -16.02
C TRP A 44 9.20 -14.84 -15.03
N VAL A 45 8.70 -14.09 -14.03
CA VAL A 45 9.53 -13.54 -12.96
C VAL A 45 9.68 -14.57 -11.86
N HIS A 46 10.91 -15.05 -11.67
CA HIS A 46 11.23 -16.06 -10.67
C HIS A 46 11.15 -15.52 -9.26
N MET A 47 10.09 -15.88 -8.55
CA MET A 47 9.95 -15.60 -7.13
C MET A 47 10.46 -16.78 -6.29
N ARG A 48 10.74 -16.54 -5.02
CA ARG A 48 11.11 -17.58 -4.04
C ARG A 48 9.93 -18.02 -3.19
N HIS A 49 8.88 -17.19 -3.18
CA HIS A 49 7.64 -17.45 -2.44
C HIS A 49 6.45 -16.84 -3.20
N GLU A 50 5.35 -17.57 -3.31
CA GLU A 50 4.19 -17.13 -4.08
C GLU A 50 3.49 -15.91 -3.44
N GLU A 51 3.53 -15.77 -2.13
CA GLU A 51 3.05 -14.57 -1.44
C GLU A 51 3.77 -13.31 -1.93
N ALA A 52 5.10 -13.38 -2.06
CA ALA A 52 5.89 -12.29 -2.63
C ALA A 52 5.52 -12.03 -4.09
N GLY A 53 5.23 -13.09 -4.87
CA GLY A 53 4.72 -12.98 -6.23
C GLY A 53 3.38 -12.25 -6.31
N ALA A 54 2.46 -12.52 -5.40
CA ALA A 54 1.19 -11.82 -5.33
C ALA A 54 1.34 -10.36 -4.92
N PHE A 55 2.21 -10.02 -3.95
CA PHE A 55 2.54 -8.62 -3.62
C PHE A 55 3.18 -7.88 -4.80
N ALA A 56 4.07 -8.53 -5.54
CA ALA A 56 4.71 -7.94 -6.73
C ALA A 56 3.68 -7.64 -7.83
N ALA A 57 2.80 -8.59 -8.14
CA ALA A 57 1.69 -8.40 -9.08
C ALA A 57 0.77 -7.26 -8.62
N GLY A 58 0.45 -7.20 -7.33
CA GLY A 58 -0.34 -6.12 -6.74
C GLY A 58 0.29 -4.75 -6.91
N ALA A 59 1.60 -4.64 -6.73
CA ALA A 59 2.35 -3.39 -6.92
C ALA A 59 2.36 -2.95 -8.40
N GLU A 60 2.62 -3.85 -9.33
CA GLU A 60 2.52 -3.56 -10.77
C GLU A 60 1.12 -3.07 -11.13
N ALA A 61 0.08 -3.78 -10.71
CA ALA A 61 -1.30 -3.40 -10.98
C ALA A 61 -1.68 -2.05 -10.35
N HIS A 62 -1.17 -1.75 -9.15
CA HIS A 62 -1.41 -0.47 -8.47
C HIS A 62 -0.80 0.70 -9.22
N LEU A 63 0.46 0.55 -9.64
CA LEU A 63 1.24 1.63 -10.25
C LEU A 63 0.88 1.89 -11.71
N THR A 64 0.51 0.83 -12.45
CA THR A 64 0.18 0.92 -13.88
C THR A 64 -1.32 1.08 -14.13
N GLY A 65 -2.17 0.68 -13.19
CA GLY A 65 -3.61 0.55 -13.41
C GLY A 65 -4.04 -0.64 -14.27
N ASN A 66 -3.08 -1.39 -14.84
CA ASN A 66 -3.29 -2.51 -15.75
C ASN A 66 -3.43 -3.83 -15.00
N LEU A 67 -3.92 -4.85 -15.71
CA LEU A 67 -3.97 -6.23 -15.22
C LEU A 67 -2.56 -6.77 -15.00
N ALA A 68 -2.27 -7.26 -13.78
CA ALA A 68 -1.07 -8.01 -13.48
C ALA A 68 -1.41 -9.47 -13.14
N VAL A 69 -0.43 -10.37 -13.26
CA VAL A 69 -0.67 -11.81 -13.10
C VAL A 69 0.34 -12.43 -12.15
N CYS A 70 -0.16 -13.26 -11.22
CA CYS A 70 0.66 -14.16 -10.42
C CYS A 70 0.18 -15.60 -10.58
N ALA A 71 1.03 -16.56 -10.22
CA ALA A 71 0.70 -17.97 -10.32
C ALA A 71 1.25 -18.78 -9.15
N GLY A 72 0.48 -19.79 -8.74
CA GLY A 72 0.86 -20.77 -7.73
C GLY A 72 0.65 -22.19 -8.22
N SER A 73 1.60 -23.07 -7.90
CA SER A 73 1.47 -24.51 -8.12
C SER A 73 0.41 -25.10 -7.19
N CYS A 74 -0.07 -26.30 -7.48
CA CYS A 74 -1.10 -26.97 -6.69
C CYS A 74 -0.69 -27.13 -5.21
N GLY A 75 -1.67 -27.19 -4.33
CA GLY A 75 -1.46 -27.35 -2.88
C GLY A 75 -0.77 -26.16 -2.24
N PRO A 76 0.48 -26.31 -1.73
CA PRO A 76 1.20 -25.27 -1.00
C PRO A 76 1.35 -23.96 -1.78
N GLY A 77 1.64 -23.99 -3.10
CA GLY A 77 1.78 -22.78 -3.90
C GLY A 77 0.52 -21.92 -3.90
N ASN A 78 -0.65 -22.55 -4.00
CA ASN A 78 -1.93 -21.86 -3.90
C ASN A 78 -2.17 -21.28 -2.50
N LEU A 79 -1.80 -22.01 -1.44
CA LEU A 79 -1.96 -21.51 -0.06
C LEU A 79 -1.09 -20.28 0.20
N HIS A 80 0.12 -20.26 -0.32
CA HIS A 80 1.05 -19.15 -0.16
C HIS A 80 0.54 -17.86 -0.84
N LEU A 81 -0.18 -17.95 -1.95
CA LEU A 81 -0.72 -16.76 -2.64
C LEU A 81 -1.69 -15.93 -1.78
N ILE A 82 -2.37 -16.54 -0.82
CA ILE A 82 -3.58 -16.00 -0.18
C ILE A 82 -3.34 -14.63 0.46
N ASN A 83 -2.29 -14.46 1.26
CA ASN A 83 -2.04 -13.20 1.96
C ASN A 83 -1.78 -12.04 0.99
N GLY A 84 -0.93 -12.26 -0.02
CA GLY A 84 -0.68 -11.25 -1.06
C GLY A 84 -1.92 -10.94 -1.90
N LEU A 85 -2.79 -11.94 -2.19
CA LEU A 85 -4.04 -11.72 -2.89
C LEU A 85 -5.06 -10.95 -2.05
N PHE A 86 -5.11 -11.14 -0.73
CA PHE A 86 -5.90 -10.28 0.16
C PHE A 86 -5.44 -8.82 0.07
N ASP A 87 -4.13 -8.56 0.06
CA ASP A 87 -3.62 -7.20 -0.13
C ASP A 87 -4.07 -6.61 -1.47
N CYS A 88 -3.91 -7.35 -2.57
CA CYS A 88 -4.36 -6.93 -3.90
C CYS A 88 -5.87 -6.61 -3.92
N HIS A 89 -6.68 -7.50 -3.34
CA HIS A 89 -8.13 -7.36 -3.31
C HIS A 89 -8.58 -6.15 -2.48
N ARG A 90 -7.96 -5.96 -1.30
CA ARG A 90 -8.20 -4.82 -0.42
C ARG A 90 -7.71 -3.50 -1.01
N ASN A 91 -6.58 -3.51 -1.71
CA ASN A 91 -6.06 -2.36 -2.45
C ASN A 91 -6.87 -2.04 -3.72
N ARG A 92 -7.79 -2.95 -4.13
CA ARG A 92 -8.65 -2.78 -5.30
C ARG A 92 -7.84 -2.63 -6.59
N VAL A 93 -6.84 -3.49 -6.76
CA VAL A 93 -6.00 -3.52 -7.94
C VAL A 93 -6.29 -4.74 -8.81
N PRO A 94 -6.31 -4.62 -10.14
CA PRO A 94 -6.68 -5.72 -11.03
C PRO A 94 -5.57 -6.78 -11.08
N VAL A 95 -5.77 -7.91 -10.40
CA VAL A 95 -4.83 -9.04 -10.40
C VAL A 95 -5.55 -10.31 -10.81
N LEU A 96 -4.98 -11.04 -11.75
CA LEU A 96 -5.37 -12.40 -12.10
C LEU A 96 -4.39 -13.38 -11.42
N ALA A 97 -4.91 -14.31 -10.64
CA ALA A 97 -4.14 -15.43 -10.13
C ALA A 97 -4.42 -16.70 -10.94
N ILE A 98 -3.37 -17.36 -11.38
CA ILE A 98 -3.43 -18.69 -11.99
C ILE A 98 -3.13 -19.70 -10.90
N ALA A 99 -4.16 -20.37 -10.40
CA ALA A 99 -4.07 -21.41 -9.38
C ALA A 99 -4.02 -22.77 -10.08
N ALA A 100 -2.84 -23.36 -10.18
CA ALA A 100 -2.74 -24.70 -10.74
C ALA A 100 -3.35 -25.74 -9.80
N HIS A 101 -3.79 -26.87 -10.36
CA HIS A 101 -4.45 -27.94 -9.62
C HIS A 101 -3.82 -29.29 -9.92
N ILE A 102 -4.09 -30.26 -9.06
CA ILE A 102 -3.71 -31.67 -9.21
C ILE A 102 -4.32 -32.25 -10.51
N PRO A 103 -3.88 -33.43 -10.99
CA PRO A 103 -4.47 -34.04 -12.16
C PRO A 103 -6.00 -34.12 -12.09
N SER A 104 -6.67 -33.79 -13.19
CA SER A 104 -8.12 -33.64 -13.23
C SER A 104 -8.87 -34.92 -12.85
N SER A 105 -8.28 -36.10 -13.12
CA SER A 105 -8.84 -37.42 -12.74
C SER A 105 -8.77 -37.70 -11.25
N GLU A 106 -7.94 -36.97 -10.48
CA GLU A 106 -7.69 -37.23 -9.07
C GLU A 106 -8.42 -36.23 -8.14
N ILE A 107 -9.10 -35.25 -8.69
CA ILE A 107 -9.85 -34.26 -7.90
C ILE A 107 -10.96 -34.96 -7.10
N GLY A 108 -10.94 -34.79 -5.77
CA GLY A 108 -11.88 -35.39 -4.84
C GLY A 108 -11.43 -36.75 -4.28
N SER A 109 -10.24 -37.23 -4.64
CA SER A 109 -9.71 -38.52 -4.16
C SER A 109 -8.87 -38.42 -2.88
N GLY A 110 -8.52 -37.18 -2.43
CA GLY A 110 -7.53 -36.97 -1.37
C GLY A 110 -6.10 -37.09 -1.87
N TYR A 111 -5.88 -36.85 -3.15
CA TYR A 111 -4.59 -36.98 -3.81
C TYR A 111 -3.54 -36.03 -3.21
N PHE A 112 -2.25 -36.36 -3.40
CA PHE A 112 -1.12 -35.53 -2.97
C PHE A 112 -1.27 -34.09 -3.43
N GLN A 113 -1.10 -33.14 -2.52
CA GLN A 113 -1.28 -31.70 -2.72
C GLN A 113 -2.71 -31.26 -3.11
N GLU A 114 -3.71 -32.08 -2.94
CA GLU A 114 -5.08 -31.67 -3.17
C GLU A 114 -5.50 -30.58 -2.18
N THR A 115 -6.08 -29.52 -2.69
CA THR A 115 -6.78 -28.46 -1.95
C THR A 115 -8.07 -28.14 -2.68
N GLN A 116 -8.89 -27.25 -2.13
CA GLN A 116 -10.11 -26.76 -2.78
C GLN A 116 -9.95 -25.28 -3.14
N PRO A 117 -9.29 -24.95 -4.27
CA PRO A 117 -8.96 -23.56 -4.61
C PRO A 117 -10.18 -22.64 -4.71
N GLU A 118 -11.31 -23.13 -5.22
CA GLU A 118 -12.55 -22.33 -5.30
C GLU A 118 -13.11 -21.95 -3.92
N ILE A 119 -12.76 -22.68 -2.86
CA ILE A 119 -13.09 -22.32 -1.48
C ILE A 119 -12.01 -21.43 -0.90
N LEU A 120 -10.71 -21.77 -1.11
CA LEU A 120 -9.57 -21.04 -0.57
C LEU A 120 -9.57 -19.56 -0.98
N PHE A 121 -9.85 -19.27 -2.25
CA PHE A 121 -9.77 -17.93 -2.79
C PHE A 121 -11.08 -17.14 -2.73
N ARG A 122 -12.14 -17.71 -2.18
CA ARG A 122 -13.48 -17.07 -2.15
C ARG A 122 -13.48 -15.71 -1.48
N ASP A 123 -12.76 -15.55 -0.37
CA ASP A 123 -12.78 -14.32 0.43
C ASP A 123 -11.82 -13.24 -0.08
N CYS A 124 -10.86 -13.61 -0.93
CA CYS A 124 -9.88 -12.68 -1.50
C CYS A 124 -10.05 -12.45 -3.00
N SER A 125 -11.20 -12.81 -3.59
CA SER A 125 -11.43 -12.62 -5.03
C SER A 125 -12.88 -12.30 -5.36
N HIS A 126 -13.09 -11.61 -6.48
CA HIS A 126 -14.41 -11.39 -7.07
C HIS A 126 -14.87 -12.57 -7.94
N TYR A 127 -13.93 -13.36 -8.42
CA TYR A 127 -14.20 -14.48 -9.34
C TYR A 127 -13.18 -15.59 -9.09
N CYS A 128 -13.66 -16.82 -8.91
CA CYS A 128 -12.80 -18.00 -8.82
C CYS A 128 -13.52 -19.18 -9.47
N LYS A 129 -12.95 -19.78 -10.52
CA LYS A 129 -13.55 -20.89 -11.27
C LYS A 129 -12.53 -21.90 -11.74
N LEU A 130 -12.93 -23.17 -11.60
CA LEU A 130 -12.21 -24.32 -12.16
C LEU A 130 -12.49 -24.44 -13.66
N VAL A 131 -11.43 -24.58 -14.44
CA VAL A 131 -11.46 -25.00 -15.83
C VAL A 131 -11.42 -26.53 -15.84
N SER A 132 -12.56 -27.17 -15.92
CA SER A 132 -12.68 -28.63 -15.89
C SER A 132 -12.59 -29.27 -17.30
N ASP A 133 -12.79 -28.47 -18.33
CA ASP A 133 -12.75 -28.89 -19.73
C ASP A 133 -12.04 -27.84 -20.58
N PRO A 134 -11.20 -28.23 -21.58
CA PRO A 134 -10.55 -27.31 -22.51
C PRO A 134 -11.49 -26.29 -23.16
N ASP A 135 -12.71 -26.69 -23.49
CA ASP A 135 -13.70 -25.84 -24.15
C ASP A 135 -14.16 -24.67 -23.29
N GLN A 136 -14.03 -24.78 -21.97
CA GLN A 136 -14.38 -23.71 -21.02
C GLN A 136 -13.30 -22.64 -20.90
N MET A 137 -12.03 -22.96 -21.20
CA MET A 137 -10.89 -22.13 -20.83
C MET A 137 -10.99 -20.70 -21.39
N PRO A 138 -11.24 -20.44 -22.67
CA PRO A 138 -11.31 -19.07 -23.18
C PRO A 138 -12.35 -18.22 -22.41
N ARG A 139 -13.55 -18.77 -22.24
CA ARG A 139 -14.65 -18.07 -21.55
C ARG A 139 -14.32 -17.80 -20.08
N VAL A 140 -13.80 -18.79 -19.36
CA VAL A 140 -13.47 -18.65 -17.92
C VAL A 140 -12.36 -17.62 -17.73
N LEU A 141 -11.31 -17.65 -18.57
CA LEU A 141 -10.21 -16.70 -18.50
C LEU A 141 -10.67 -15.28 -18.85
N GLU A 142 -11.47 -15.11 -19.90
CA GLU A 142 -12.01 -13.81 -20.28
C GLU A 142 -12.94 -13.22 -19.20
N GLU A 143 -13.79 -14.04 -18.58
CA GLU A 143 -14.64 -13.63 -17.46
C GLU A 143 -13.81 -13.22 -16.24
N ALA A 144 -12.74 -13.97 -15.93
CA ALA A 144 -11.82 -13.64 -14.85
C ALA A 144 -11.12 -12.29 -15.09
N ILE A 145 -10.61 -12.06 -16.32
CA ILE A 145 -9.99 -10.78 -16.68
C ILE A 145 -10.99 -9.63 -16.53
N ARG A 146 -12.20 -9.78 -17.07
CA ARG A 146 -13.25 -8.76 -16.95
C ARG A 146 -13.64 -8.51 -15.49
N ALA A 147 -13.69 -9.54 -14.65
CA ALA A 147 -13.99 -9.40 -13.22
C ALA A 147 -12.87 -8.63 -12.50
N ALA A 148 -11.60 -9.00 -12.74
CA ALA A 148 -10.46 -8.32 -12.11
C ALA A 148 -10.41 -6.83 -12.48
N VAL A 149 -10.55 -6.51 -13.76
CA VAL A 149 -10.46 -5.13 -14.28
C VAL A 149 -11.71 -4.32 -13.94
N GLY A 150 -12.90 -4.86 -14.23
CA GLY A 150 -14.16 -4.13 -14.09
C GLY A 150 -14.57 -3.89 -12.63
N GLN A 151 -14.36 -4.87 -11.75
CA GLN A 151 -14.67 -4.75 -10.32
C GLN A 151 -13.49 -4.21 -9.49
N ARG A 152 -12.31 -4.11 -10.10
CA ARG A 152 -11.04 -3.71 -9.46
C ARG A 152 -10.75 -4.56 -8.22
N GLY A 153 -10.05 -5.67 -8.45
CA GLY A 153 -9.69 -6.64 -7.42
C GLY A 153 -9.12 -7.90 -8.03
N VAL A 154 -9.15 -8.97 -7.28
CA VAL A 154 -8.57 -10.25 -7.67
C VAL A 154 -9.61 -11.10 -8.39
N ALA A 155 -9.18 -11.77 -9.46
CA ALA A 155 -9.86 -12.93 -10.03
C ALA A 155 -8.91 -14.13 -10.09
N VAL A 156 -9.45 -15.34 -9.99
CA VAL A 156 -8.67 -16.57 -9.99
C VAL A 156 -9.22 -17.54 -11.03
N ILE A 157 -8.33 -18.07 -11.86
CA ILE A 157 -8.63 -19.27 -12.65
C ILE A 157 -7.93 -20.47 -12.00
N VAL A 158 -8.66 -21.56 -11.86
CA VAL A 158 -8.12 -22.83 -11.36
C VAL A 158 -8.00 -23.78 -12.54
N ILE A 159 -6.82 -24.36 -12.77
CA ILE A 159 -6.61 -25.26 -13.89
C ILE A 159 -5.66 -26.40 -13.53
N SER A 160 -6.08 -27.65 -13.80
CA SER A 160 -5.22 -28.83 -13.65
C SER A 160 -4.10 -28.83 -14.70
N GLY A 161 -2.91 -29.29 -14.29
CA GLY A 161 -1.75 -29.35 -15.20
C GLY A 161 -1.99 -30.19 -16.45
N ASP A 162 -2.70 -31.33 -16.32
CA ASP A 162 -3.09 -32.17 -17.46
C ASP A 162 -4.10 -31.48 -18.39
N THR A 163 -5.04 -30.69 -17.85
CA THR A 163 -5.99 -29.91 -18.65
C THR A 163 -5.27 -28.82 -19.45
N ALA A 164 -4.25 -28.17 -18.86
CA ALA A 164 -3.43 -27.18 -19.58
C ALA A 164 -2.67 -27.78 -20.77
N LEU A 165 -2.39 -29.07 -20.77
CA LEU A 165 -1.69 -29.80 -21.83
C LEU A 165 -2.62 -30.42 -22.89
N LYS A 166 -3.94 -30.40 -22.70
CA LYS A 166 -4.91 -30.85 -23.71
C LYS A 166 -4.93 -29.92 -24.90
N ASP A 167 -5.46 -30.40 -26.04
CA ASP A 167 -5.64 -29.60 -27.24
C ASP A 167 -6.64 -28.46 -26.96
N ALA A 168 -6.28 -27.25 -27.39
CA ALA A 168 -7.18 -26.12 -27.34
C ALA A 168 -8.27 -26.21 -28.38
N ILE A 169 -9.43 -25.61 -28.10
CA ILE A 169 -10.48 -25.43 -29.10
C ILE A 169 -10.06 -24.38 -30.13
N ASP A 170 -10.58 -24.53 -31.35
CA ASP A 170 -10.47 -23.50 -32.39
C ASP A 170 -11.46 -22.36 -32.08
N ALA A 171 -11.03 -21.40 -31.27
CA ALA A 171 -11.79 -20.22 -30.92
C ALA A 171 -11.08 -18.97 -31.48
N PRO A 172 -11.82 -17.97 -31.95
CA PRO A 172 -11.22 -16.72 -32.39
C PRO A 172 -10.54 -16.03 -31.20
N ALA A 173 -9.38 -15.41 -31.46
CA ALA A 173 -8.71 -14.62 -30.41
C ALA A 173 -9.64 -13.48 -29.93
N PRO A 174 -9.74 -13.24 -28.61
CA PRO A 174 -10.55 -12.16 -28.09
C PRO A 174 -10.02 -10.80 -28.57
N LYS A 175 -10.93 -9.82 -28.65
CA LYS A 175 -10.54 -8.43 -28.90
C LYS A 175 -10.30 -7.71 -27.57
N VAL A 176 -9.33 -6.79 -27.54
CA VAL A 176 -8.97 -5.99 -26.35
C VAL A 176 -10.20 -5.36 -25.69
N ALA A 177 -11.09 -4.73 -26.49
CA ALA A 177 -12.32 -4.09 -25.97
C ALA A 177 -13.28 -5.07 -25.28
N GLY A 178 -13.24 -6.37 -25.59
CA GLY A 178 -14.03 -7.39 -24.93
C GLY A 178 -13.40 -7.92 -23.63
N LEU A 179 -12.07 -7.78 -23.50
CA LEU A 179 -11.32 -8.21 -22.32
C LEU A 179 -11.19 -7.09 -21.27
N LEU A 180 -10.90 -5.89 -21.72
CA LEU A 180 -10.58 -4.74 -20.88
C LEU A 180 -11.70 -3.69 -21.03
N PRO A 181 -12.77 -3.78 -20.24
CA PRO A 181 -13.84 -2.81 -20.28
C PRO A 181 -13.33 -1.42 -19.85
N ALA A 182 -13.78 -0.37 -20.52
CA ALA A 182 -13.50 0.99 -20.12
C ALA A 182 -14.08 1.26 -18.73
N ARG A 183 -13.34 2.01 -17.91
CA ARG A 183 -13.83 2.45 -16.60
C ARG A 183 -14.99 3.43 -16.81
N PRO A 184 -16.17 3.17 -16.22
CA PRO A 184 -17.28 4.12 -16.29
C PRO A 184 -16.93 5.39 -15.49
N LEU A 185 -17.27 6.57 -16.01
CA LEU A 185 -17.27 7.82 -15.27
C LEU A 185 -18.66 8.00 -14.64
N VAL A 186 -18.71 8.07 -13.33
CA VAL A 186 -19.97 8.17 -12.58
C VAL A 186 -20.14 9.60 -12.10
N ARG A 187 -21.19 10.26 -12.58
CA ARG A 187 -21.58 11.59 -12.15
C ARG A 187 -22.90 11.52 -11.35
N PRO A 188 -22.96 12.13 -10.14
CA PRO A 188 -24.22 12.20 -9.39
C PRO A 188 -25.32 12.96 -10.15
N ALA A 189 -26.57 12.67 -9.82
CA ALA A 189 -27.70 13.40 -10.36
C ALA A 189 -27.69 14.88 -9.93
N ASP A 190 -28.19 15.77 -10.80
CA ASP A 190 -28.20 17.22 -10.52
C ASP A 190 -28.92 17.57 -9.21
N ARG A 191 -30.04 16.89 -8.91
CA ARG A 191 -30.77 17.06 -7.64
C ARG A 191 -29.88 16.83 -6.42
N ASP A 192 -28.99 15.83 -6.46
CA ASP A 192 -28.15 15.48 -5.32
C ASP A 192 -26.93 16.42 -5.26
N LEU A 193 -26.44 16.90 -6.41
CA LEU A 193 -25.45 17.97 -6.49
C LEU A 193 -25.99 19.30 -5.93
N ASP A 194 -27.24 19.66 -6.23
CA ASP A 194 -27.89 20.86 -5.71
C ASP A 194 -28.06 20.80 -4.19
N ARG A 195 -28.41 19.62 -3.64
CA ARG A 195 -28.48 19.40 -2.18
C ARG A 195 -27.11 19.55 -1.52
N LEU A 196 -26.05 18.97 -2.13
CA LEU A 196 -24.68 19.12 -1.63
C LEU A 196 -24.22 20.56 -1.69
N ALA A 197 -24.49 21.27 -2.79
CA ALA A 197 -24.18 22.69 -2.94
C ALA A 197 -24.89 23.54 -1.89
N ALA A 198 -26.17 23.29 -1.63
CA ALA A 198 -26.94 23.97 -0.59
C ALA A 198 -26.31 23.78 0.80
N LEU A 199 -25.92 22.56 1.15
CA LEU A 199 -25.24 22.22 2.41
C LEU A 199 -23.91 23.00 2.52
N LEU A 200 -23.05 22.92 1.51
CA LEU A 200 -21.73 23.57 1.52
C LEU A 200 -21.82 25.10 1.51
N ASN A 201 -22.81 25.67 0.79
CA ASN A 201 -23.02 27.12 0.77
C ASN A 201 -23.54 27.65 2.13
N ALA A 202 -24.33 26.87 2.86
CA ALA A 202 -24.81 27.22 4.20
C ALA A 202 -23.73 27.06 5.30
N SER A 203 -22.72 26.22 5.08
CA SER A 203 -21.65 25.94 6.04
C SER A 203 -20.68 27.10 6.16
N SER A 204 -20.15 27.35 7.34
CA SER A 204 -19.11 28.39 7.58
C SER A 204 -17.70 27.80 7.55
N ARG A 205 -17.51 26.60 8.12
CA ARG A 205 -16.21 25.93 8.28
C ARG A 205 -16.23 24.55 7.66
N VAL A 206 -15.94 24.48 6.37
CA VAL A 206 -15.85 23.20 5.65
C VAL A 206 -14.44 22.64 5.75
N THR A 207 -14.30 21.35 6.04
CA THR A 207 -13.05 20.59 5.92
C THR A 207 -13.22 19.46 4.89
N LEU A 208 -12.22 19.27 4.03
CA LEU A 208 -12.20 18.20 3.04
C LEU A 208 -11.36 17.05 3.60
N LEU A 209 -11.91 15.82 3.62
CA LEU A 209 -11.17 14.60 3.92
C LEU A 209 -10.97 13.79 2.63
N CYS A 210 -9.73 13.77 2.15
CA CYS A 210 -9.36 13.20 0.86
C CYS A 210 -8.71 11.82 1.00
N GLY A 211 -9.14 10.86 0.19
CA GLY A 211 -8.58 9.53 0.14
C GLY A 211 -8.00 9.14 -1.21
N SER A 212 -7.79 7.84 -1.43
CA SER A 212 -7.25 7.31 -2.69
C SER A 212 -8.15 7.54 -3.91
N GLY A 213 -9.45 7.81 -3.70
CA GLY A 213 -10.36 8.18 -4.78
C GLY A 213 -10.14 9.58 -5.34
N CYS A 214 -9.24 10.36 -4.73
CA CYS A 214 -8.77 11.65 -5.24
C CYS A 214 -7.63 11.51 -6.26
N ALA A 215 -7.25 10.31 -6.67
CA ALA A 215 -6.35 10.12 -7.79
C ALA A 215 -6.88 10.88 -9.02
N ASP A 216 -5.98 11.55 -9.71
CA ASP A 216 -6.28 12.37 -10.91
C ASP A 216 -7.18 13.61 -10.67
N ALA A 217 -7.50 13.96 -9.40
CA ALA A 217 -8.39 15.08 -9.04
C ALA A 217 -7.66 16.30 -8.46
N HIS A 218 -6.36 16.45 -8.68
CA HIS A 218 -5.56 17.48 -8.01
C HIS A 218 -6.05 18.90 -8.31
N GLU A 219 -6.26 19.23 -9.58
CA GLU A 219 -6.71 20.56 -10.02
C GLU A 219 -8.12 20.88 -9.50
N GLU A 220 -9.01 19.89 -9.52
CA GLU A 220 -10.38 20.04 -9.02
C GLU A 220 -10.39 20.25 -7.49
N LEU A 221 -9.50 19.55 -6.77
CA LEU A 221 -9.33 19.74 -5.33
C LEU A 221 -8.84 21.17 -5.04
N LEU A 222 -7.81 21.65 -5.75
CA LEU A 222 -7.34 23.04 -5.60
C LEU A 222 -8.45 24.05 -5.85
N ALA A 223 -9.22 23.88 -6.92
CA ALA A 223 -10.35 24.74 -7.26
C ALA A 223 -11.44 24.71 -6.17
N LEU A 224 -11.75 23.51 -5.62
CA LEU A 224 -12.73 23.36 -4.55
C LEU A 224 -12.25 24.00 -3.25
N GLY A 225 -11.00 23.78 -2.87
CA GLY A 225 -10.38 24.39 -1.69
C GLY A 225 -10.35 25.93 -1.78
N ALA A 226 -10.03 26.47 -2.95
CA ALA A 226 -10.05 27.90 -3.20
C ALA A 226 -11.47 28.49 -3.08
N LYS A 227 -12.47 27.80 -3.66
CA LYS A 227 -13.88 28.21 -3.64
C LYS A 227 -14.47 28.23 -2.23
N LEU A 228 -14.15 27.21 -1.43
CA LEU A 228 -14.70 27.01 -0.09
C LEU A 228 -13.81 27.58 1.03
N LYS A 229 -12.59 28.05 0.73
CA LYS A 229 -11.56 28.40 1.73
C LYS A 229 -11.37 27.31 2.77
N SER A 230 -11.29 26.06 2.30
CA SER A 230 -11.34 24.86 3.13
C SER A 230 -9.97 24.22 3.30
N PRO A 231 -9.56 23.85 4.52
CA PRO A 231 -8.41 22.98 4.72
C PRO A 231 -8.67 21.58 4.14
N MET A 232 -7.63 20.98 3.58
CA MET A 232 -7.62 19.60 3.09
C MET A 232 -6.84 18.72 4.04
N VAL A 233 -7.51 17.69 4.53
CA VAL A 233 -6.92 16.62 5.32
C VAL A 233 -6.90 15.37 4.46
N HIS A 234 -5.83 14.60 4.50
CA HIS A 234 -5.80 13.36 3.73
C HIS A 234 -5.60 12.11 4.61
N ALA A 235 -6.11 10.97 4.14
CA ALA A 235 -5.71 9.66 4.63
C ALA A 235 -4.35 9.28 4.02
N LEU A 236 -3.66 8.26 4.58
CA LEU A 236 -2.35 7.84 4.07
C LEU A 236 -2.36 7.57 2.56
N ARG A 237 -3.38 6.87 2.05
CA ARG A 237 -3.52 6.57 0.61
C ARG A 237 -3.94 7.76 -0.24
N GLY A 238 -4.27 8.89 0.37
CA GLY A 238 -4.51 10.16 -0.31
C GLY A 238 -3.27 11.03 -0.44
N LYS A 239 -2.21 10.73 0.35
CA LYS A 239 -1.00 11.55 0.46
C LYS A 239 -0.38 11.90 -0.89
N GLU A 240 -0.13 10.91 -1.74
CA GLU A 240 0.52 11.10 -3.04
C GLU A 240 -0.31 11.92 -4.06
N HIS A 241 -1.61 12.07 -3.80
CA HIS A 241 -2.53 12.78 -4.67
C HIS A 241 -2.85 14.21 -4.22
N VAL A 242 -2.68 14.49 -2.91
CA VAL A 242 -3.20 15.72 -2.28
C VAL A 242 -2.11 16.65 -1.78
N GLU A 243 -0.99 16.13 -1.25
CA GLU A 243 -0.01 16.90 -0.48
C GLU A 243 0.80 17.91 -1.31
N TRP A 244 1.12 17.60 -2.55
CA TRP A 244 2.05 18.39 -3.37
C TRP A 244 1.38 19.64 -3.96
N ASP A 245 2.15 20.74 -4.05
CA ASP A 245 1.73 22.04 -4.60
C ASP A 245 0.31 22.47 -4.18
N ASN A 246 -0.07 22.16 -2.94
CA ASN A 246 -1.41 22.36 -2.43
C ASN A 246 -1.40 23.32 -1.23
N PRO A 247 -1.80 24.60 -1.41
CA PRO A 247 -1.84 25.57 -0.32
C PRO A 247 -2.94 25.30 0.72
N PHE A 248 -3.83 24.34 0.47
CA PHE A 248 -4.94 23.98 1.34
C PHE A 248 -4.61 22.72 2.18
N ASP A 249 -3.52 21.99 1.85
CA ASP A 249 -3.12 20.81 2.62
C ASP A 249 -2.71 21.18 4.04
N VAL A 250 -3.29 20.47 4.99
CA VAL A 250 -3.00 20.61 6.43
C VAL A 250 -2.58 19.28 7.05
N GLY A 251 -2.13 18.36 6.21
CA GLY A 251 -1.54 17.09 6.60
C GLY A 251 -2.55 15.96 6.78
N MET A 252 -2.03 14.88 7.27
CA MET A 252 -2.74 13.60 7.37
C MET A 252 -3.47 13.46 8.71
N THR A 253 -4.64 12.79 8.69
CA THR A 253 -5.33 12.32 9.90
C THR A 253 -5.03 10.85 10.20
N GLY A 254 -5.47 10.37 11.36
CA GLY A 254 -5.36 8.98 11.80
C GLY A 254 -4.24 8.74 12.79
N LEU A 255 -4.01 7.47 13.15
CA LEU A 255 -3.05 7.06 14.19
C LEU A 255 -1.63 7.58 13.94
N ILE A 256 -1.22 7.64 12.67
CA ILE A 256 0.10 8.08 12.25
C ILE A 256 0.12 9.51 11.68
N GLY A 257 -1.03 10.20 11.76
CA GLY A 257 -1.23 11.53 11.19
C GLY A 257 -0.66 12.68 12.03
N PHE A 258 -1.09 13.88 11.68
CA PHE A 258 -0.70 15.14 12.30
C PHE A 258 -1.81 15.69 13.20
N SER A 259 -1.44 16.43 14.25
CA SER A 259 -2.41 17.12 15.10
C SER A 259 -3.28 18.10 14.31
N SER A 260 -2.70 18.79 13.34
CA SER A 260 -3.41 19.73 12.45
C SER A 260 -4.55 19.07 11.67
N GLY A 261 -4.31 17.92 11.03
CA GLY A 261 -5.37 17.18 10.33
C GLY A 261 -6.48 16.71 11.27
N TYR A 262 -6.11 16.26 12.47
CA TYR A 262 -7.09 15.90 13.49
C TYR A 262 -7.97 17.08 13.90
N TYR A 263 -7.37 18.24 14.25
CA TYR A 263 -8.11 19.40 14.71
C TYR A 263 -8.91 20.08 13.58
N ALA A 264 -8.40 20.13 12.35
CA ALA A 264 -9.17 20.61 11.20
C ALA A 264 -10.47 19.83 11.00
N MET A 265 -10.46 18.50 11.20
CA MET A 265 -11.67 17.69 11.16
C MET A 265 -12.59 17.90 12.35
N LYS A 266 -12.04 18.15 13.54
CA LYS A 266 -12.85 18.36 14.77
C LYS A 266 -13.49 19.75 14.86
N ASN A 267 -12.85 20.76 14.28
CA ASN A 267 -13.27 22.16 14.39
C ASN A 267 -14.16 22.64 13.24
N CYS A 268 -14.46 21.78 12.26
CA CYS A 268 -15.39 22.13 11.17
C CYS A 268 -16.85 22.02 11.62
N ASP A 269 -17.74 22.68 10.89
CA ASP A 269 -19.20 22.48 10.96
C ASP A 269 -19.70 21.52 9.87
N THR A 270 -18.92 21.36 8.80
CA THR A 270 -19.19 20.39 7.73
C THR A 270 -17.92 19.69 7.30
N LEU A 271 -17.95 18.35 7.30
CA LEU A 271 -16.91 17.47 6.77
C LEU A 271 -17.36 16.90 5.43
N LEU A 272 -16.65 17.20 4.35
CA LEU A 272 -16.84 16.60 3.04
C LEU A 272 -15.79 15.51 2.81
N MET A 273 -16.24 14.25 2.74
CA MET A 273 -15.40 13.10 2.48
C MET A 273 -15.32 12.84 0.98
N LEU A 274 -14.12 12.79 0.41
CA LEU A 274 -13.86 12.64 -1.02
C LEU A 274 -13.07 11.35 -1.29
N GLY A 275 -13.72 10.37 -1.88
CA GLY A 275 -13.09 9.11 -2.30
C GLY A 275 -12.36 8.38 -1.18
N THR A 276 -12.94 8.37 0.03
CA THR A 276 -12.33 7.78 1.22
C THR A 276 -13.32 6.95 2.02
N ASP A 277 -12.83 5.81 2.49
CA ASP A 277 -13.48 4.93 3.47
C ASP A 277 -12.57 4.82 4.72
N PHE A 278 -12.04 5.95 5.20
CA PHE A 278 -11.10 6.03 6.30
C PHE A 278 -11.62 5.28 7.56
N PRO A 279 -10.91 4.24 8.07
CA PRO A 279 -11.54 3.24 8.95
C PRO A 279 -11.66 3.66 10.42
N TYR A 280 -10.89 4.63 10.88
CA TYR A 280 -10.72 4.91 12.30
C TYR A 280 -11.77 5.88 12.81
N ARG A 281 -12.88 5.34 13.36
CA ARG A 281 -14.04 6.12 13.82
C ARG A 281 -13.72 7.18 14.87
N GLN A 282 -12.74 6.95 15.74
CA GLN A 282 -12.33 7.88 16.79
C GLN A 282 -11.75 9.20 16.27
N PHE A 283 -11.39 9.27 14.98
CA PHE A 283 -10.88 10.51 14.36
C PHE A 283 -11.95 11.33 13.66
N TYR A 284 -13.14 10.79 13.47
CA TYR A 284 -14.26 11.55 12.93
C TYR A 284 -14.80 12.57 13.94
N PRO A 285 -15.42 13.67 13.47
CA PRO A 285 -16.14 14.59 14.33
C PRO A 285 -17.22 13.87 15.15
N GLU A 286 -17.50 14.44 16.34
CA GLU A 286 -18.60 14.00 17.18
C GLU A 286 -19.93 14.59 16.69
N SER A 287 -21.00 14.54 17.51
CA SER A 287 -22.30 15.09 17.15
C SER A 287 -22.24 16.61 16.85
N GLY A 288 -23.10 17.08 15.95
CA GLY A 288 -23.23 18.50 15.61
C GLY A 288 -22.41 18.96 14.39
N VAL A 289 -21.73 18.04 13.70
CA VAL A 289 -21.06 18.29 12.42
C VAL A 289 -21.82 17.59 11.30
N HIS A 290 -22.11 18.32 10.22
CA HIS A 290 -22.68 17.73 9.02
C HIS A 290 -21.63 16.94 8.26
N ILE A 291 -21.92 15.71 7.86
CA ILE A 291 -20.99 14.87 7.09
C ILE A 291 -21.63 14.54 5.74
N ALA A 292 -20.95 14.94 4.66
CA ALA A 292 -21.27 14.52 3.30
C ALA A 292 -20.15 13.61 2.76
N GLN A 293 -20.51 12.62 1.95
CA GLN A 293 -19.56 11.67 1.38
C GLN A 293 -19.77 11.46 -0.10
N ILE A 294 -18.70 11.52 -0.87
CA ILE A 294 -18.65 11.18 -2.30
C ILE A 294 -17.77 9.95 -2.46
N ASP A 295 -18.30 8.88 -3.02
CA ASP A 295 -17.55 7.66 -3.33
C ASP A 295 -18.17 6.99 -4.56
N VAL A 296 -17.34 6.37 -5.40
CA VAL A 296 -17.82 5.59 -6.56
C VAL A 296 -18.54 4.30 -6.15
N ARG A 297 -18.35 3.87 -4.90
CA ARG A 297 -18.92 2.64 -4.34
C ARG A 297 -20.04 2.98 -3.35
N PRO A 298 -21.29 2.66 -3.67
CA PRO A 298 -22.42 2.97 -2.79
C PRO A 298 -22.31 2.29 -1.42
N GLU A 299 -21.70 1.12 -1.34
CA GLU A 299 -21.50 0.38 -0.10
C GLU A 299 -20.53 1.04 0.89
N ASN A 300 -19.74 2.04 0.46
CA ASN A 300 -18.88 2.82 1.33
C ASN A 300 -19.61 3.99 2.02
N LEU A 301 -20.72 4.45 1.43
CA LEU A 301 -21.46 5.59 1.95
C LEU A 301 -22.01 5.29 3.36
N GLY A 302 -21.70 6.14 4.32
CA GLY A 302 -22.16 6.01 5.71
C GLY A 302 -21.55 4.86 6.52
N ARG A 303 -20.62 4.09 5.95
CA ARG A 303 -20.02 2.93 6.63
C ARG A 303 -19.28 3.28 7.91
N ARG A 304 -18.65 4.46 7.98
CA ARG A 304 -17.75 4.86 9.07
C ARG A 304 -18.33 5.87 10.02
N ALA A 305 -19.16 6.78 9.51
CA ALA A 305 -19.84 7.82 10.26
C ALA A 305 -21.26 7.96 9.76
N ALA A 306 -22.16 8.49 10.59
CA ALA A 306 -23.49 8.87 10.15
C ALA A 306 -23.37 10.06 9.20
N ILE A 307 -23.77 9.89 7.95
CA ILE A 307 -23.73 10.94 6.93
C ILE A 307 -25.11 11.54 6.72
N GLU A 308 -25.15 12.84 6.48
CA GLU A 308 -26.38 13.55 6.10
C GLU A 308 -26.66 13.41 4.60
N LEU A 309 -25.60 13.35 3.79
CA LEU A 309 -25.72 13.24 2.35
C LEU A 309 -24.62 12.34 1.77
N GLY A 310 -25.03 11.34 0.98
CA GLY A 310 -24.14 10.46 0.24
C GLY A 310 -24.38 10.57 -1.26
N LEU A 311 -23.31 10.76 -2.04
CA LEU A 311 -23.35 10.80 -3.49
C LEU A 311 -22.48 9.70 -4.08
N VAL A 312 -23.06 8.91 -5.00
CA VAL A 312 -22.28 7.96 -5.79
C VAL A 312 -21.70 8.68 -6.99
N GLY A 313 -20.38 8.83 -7.02
CA GLY A 313 -19.70 9.55 -8.10
C GLY A 313 -18.18 9.53 -8.02
N ASP A 314 -17.54 9.72 -9.16
CA ASP A 314 -16.11 10.02 -9.24
C ASP A 314 -15.82 11.40 -8.65
N VAL A 315 -14.68 11.55 -7.98
CA VAL A 315 -14.31 12.82 -7.35
C VAL A 315 -14.16 13.93 -8.39
N VAL A 316 -13.45 13.68 -9.50
CA VAL A 316 -13.24 14.64 -10.60
C VAL A 316 -14.57 15.14 -11.15
N THR A 317 -15.36 14.23 -11.72
CA THR A 317 -16.65 14.59 -12.38
C THR A 317 -17.65 15.22 -11.42
N THR A 318 -17.59 14.83 -10.14
CA THR A 318 -18.47 15.40 -9.11
C THR A 318 -18.07 16.83 -8.76
N ILE A 319 -16.76 17.08 -8.56
CA ILE A 319 -16.27 18.44 -8.25
C ILE A 319 -16.51 19.38 -9.44
N GLU A 320 -16.19 18.97 -10.66
CA GLU A 320 -16.48 19.76 -11.88
C GLU A 320 -17.96 20.18 -11.96
N ALA A 321 -18.88 19.25 -11.68
CA ALA A 321 -20.31 19.53 -11.69
C ALA A 321 -20.76 20.38 -10.50
N LEU A 322 -20.06 20.32 -9.37
CA LEU A 322 -20.38 21.01 -8.12
C LEU A 322 -19.91 22.48 -8.14
N LEU A 323 -18.71 22.75 -8.66
CA LEU A 323 -18.07 24.06 -8.62
C LEU A 323 -18.98 25.22 -9.13
N PRO A 324 -19.73 25.10 -10.25
CA PRO A 324 -20.63 26.15 -10.72
C PRO A 324 -21.82 26.46 -9.78
N ARG A 325 -22.13 25.54 -8.86
CA ARG A 325 -23.23 25.63 -7.90
C ARG A 325 -22.83 26.25 -6.56
N LEU A 326 -21.51 26.38 -6.34
CA LEU A 326 -20.96 26.89 -5.09
C LEU A 326 -20.79 28.40 -5.12
N HIS A 327 -21.12 29.04 -4.00
CA HIS A 327 -20.76 30.42 -3.74
C HIS A 327 -19.29 30.48 -3.27
N GLU A 328 -18.56 31.49 -3.70
CA GLU A 328 -17.21 31.72 -3.20
C GLU A 328 -17.27 32.26 -1.76
N LYS A 329 -16.57 31.56 -0.85
CA LYS A 329 -16.46 32.00 0.54
C LYS A 329 -15.42 33.10 0.66
N THR A 330 -15.66 34.06 1.57
CA THR A 330 -14.76 35.18 1.85
C THR A 330 -13.99 35.00 3.16
N ASP A 331 -14.56 34.26 4.12
CA ASP A 331 -13.90 33.96 5.40
C ASP A 331 -12.93 32.78 5.25
N SER A 332 -11.65 33.03 5.50
CA SER A 332 -10.58 32.02 5.49
C SER A 332 -10.09 31.62 6.89
N SER A 333 -10.72 32.12 7.96
CA SER A 333 -10.22 31.93 9.33
C SER A 333 -9.97 30.47 9.68
N HIS A 334 -10.91 29.58 9.34
CA HIS A 334 -10.77 28.14 9.56
C HIS A 334 -9.58 27.51 8.80
N LEU A 335 -9.34 27.94 7.56
CA LEU A 335 -8.20 27.50 6.77
C LEU A 335 -6.88 28.03 7.36
N ASP A 336 -6.86 29.31 7.72
CA ASP A 336 -5.65 29.97 8.22
C ASP A 336 -5.22 29.39 9.57
N ASP A 337 -6.16 29.12 10.47
CA ASP A 337 -5.92 28.43 11.73
C ASP A 337 -5.35 27.00 11.48
N ALA A 338 -5.99 26.21 10.64
CA ALA A 338 -5.54 24.86 10.31
C ALA A 338 -4.14 24.85 9.66
N ARG A 339 -3.84 25.84 8.80
CA ARG A 339 -2.49 26.01 8.21
C ARG A 339 -1.45 26.45 9.24
N SER A 340 -1.84 27.24 10.23
CA SER A 340 -0.95 27.61 11.32
C SER A 340 -0.59 26.40 12.16
N ASP A 341 -1.59 25.59 12.54
CA ASP A 341 -1.40 24.32 13.25
C ASP A 341 -0.50 23.36 12.46
N TYR A 342 -0.69 23.30 11.14
CA TYR A 342 0.13 22.43 10.28
C TYR A 342 1.60 22.88 10.22
N ARG A 343 1.85 24.19 10.10
CA ARG A 343 3.23 24.70 10.13
C ARG A 343 3.93 24.38 11.45
N GLU A 344 3.22 24.49 12.57
CA GLU A 344 3.78 24.13 13.89
C GLU A 344 4.05 22.63 14.02
N ALA A 345 3.08 21.80 13.64
CA ALA A 345 3.24 20.34 13.63
C ALA A 345 4.39 19.89 12.72
N ARG A 346 4.49 20.47 11.51
CA ARG A 346 5.56 20.16 10.54
C ARG A 346 6.92 20.57 11.08
N LYS A 347 7.03 21.80 11.65
CA LYS A 347 8.27 22.26 12.28
C LYS A 347 8.73 21.33 13.40
N GLY A 348 7.82 20.87 14.25
CA GLY A 348 8.16 19.93 15.31
C GLY A 348 8.71 18.60 14.78
N LEU A 349 8.13 18.07 13.71
CA LEU A 349 8.63 16.84 13.05
C LEU A 349 9.97 17.07 12.35
N ASP A 350 10.14 18.18 11.65
CA ASP A 350 11.39 18.53 10.98
C ASP A 350 12.53 18.73 11.98
N ASP A 351 12.23 19.30 13.15
CA ASP A 351 13.20 19.44 14.25
C ASP A 351 13.66 18.05 14.78
N LEU A 352 12.77 17.04 14.79
CA LEU A 352 13.11 15.68 15.16
C LEU A 352 13.96 14.94 14.09
N ALA A 353 13.86 15.34 12.84
CA ALA A 353 14.62 14.75 11.74
C ALA A 353 15.93 15.47 11.43
N LYS A 354 16.24 16.56 12.18
CA LYS A 354 17.48 17.31 12.00
C LYS A 354 18.71 16.45 12.20
N ASP A 355 19.79 16.91 11.62
CA ASP A 355 21.12 16.33 11.72
C ASP A 355 21.52 16.05 13.18
N HIS A 356 21.73 14.80 13.48
CA HIS A 356 22.15 14.32 14.79
C HIS A 356 23.65 13.99 14.82
N ARG A 357 24.49 14.65 14.00
CA ARG A 357 25.94 14.45 13.99
C ARG A 357 26.52 14.61 15.41
N GLY A 358 27.41 13.68 15.76
CA GLY A 358 27.96 13.59 17.10
C GLY A 358 27.09 12.92 18.16
N LYS A 359 25.85 12.52 17.84
CA LYS A 359 25.00 11.67 18.69
C LYS A 359 25.38 10.20 18.50
N LYS A 360 24.97 9.34 19.45
CA LYS A 360 25.34 7.91 19.42
C LYS A 360 24.37 7.04 18.61
N LEU A 361 23.09 7.43 18.54
CA LEU A 361 22.02 6.63 17.96
C LEU A 361 21.39 7.34 16.78
N ILE A 362 21.06 6.58 15.75
CA ILE A 362 20.35 7.06 14.57
C ILE A 362 18.86 7.13 14.89
N HIS A 363 18.25 8.28 14.73
CA HIS A 363 16.81 8.43 14.78
C HIS A 363 16.21 8.04 13.41
N PRO A 364 15.20 7.16 13.34
CA PRO A 364 14.68 6.65 12.06
C PRO A 364 14.12 7.76 11.15
N GLN A 365 13.62 8.87 11.73
CA GLN A 365 13.19 10.03 10.95
C GLN A 365 14.33 10.68 10.15
N GLN A 366 15.58 10.63 10.63
CA GLN A 366 16.74 11.11 9.89
C GLN A 366 16.93 10.29 8.61
N ILE A 367 16.82 8.95 8.68
CA ILE A 367 16.89 8.07 7.51
C ILE A 367 15.80 8.43 6.50
N ALA A 368 14.54 8.50 6.96
CA ALA A 368 13.41 8.78 6.06
C ALA A 368 13.48 10.18 5.42
N LYS A 369 13.91 11.19 6.18
CA LYS A 369 14.11 12.55 5.67
C LYS A 369 15.23 12.60 4.64
N THR A 370 16.38 11.96 4.93
CA THR A 370 17.51 11.89 3.99
C THR A 370 17.12 11.17 2.70
N LEU A 371 16.35 10.06 2.79
CA LEU A 371 15.79 9.40 1.60
C LEU A 371 14.89 10.35 0.80
N SER A 372 14.02 11.10 1.50
CA SER A 372 13.15 12.07 0.83
C SER A 372 13.92 13.15 0.09
N ASP A 373 15.02 13.63 0.67
CA ASP A 373 15.82 14.73 0.11
C ASP A 373 16.69 14.29 -1.07
N LEU A 374 17.21 13.04 -1.04
CA LEU A 374 18.15 12.53 -2.02
C LEU A 374 17.53 11.67 -3.12
N ALA A 375 16.31 11.16 -2.93
CA ALA A 375 15.66 10.30 -3.91
C ALA A 375 15.29 11.07 -5.18
N ALA A 376 15.27 10.36 -6.31
CA ALA A 376 14.86 10.90 -7.60
C ALA A 376 13.46 11.55 -7.54
N ASP A 377 13.24 12.51 -8.43
CA ASP A 377 11.95 13.25 -8.50
C ASP A 377 10.76 12.36 -8.82
N ASP A 378 10.99 11.22 -9.46
CA ASP A 378 9.96 10.26 -9.84
C ASP A 378 10.10 8.92 -9.10
N ALA A 379 10.83 8.87 -8.00
CA ALA A 379 11.06 7.66 -7.23
C ALA A 379 9.74 6.98 -6.81
N VAL A 380 9.78 5.64 -6.77
CA VAL A 380 8.72 4.82 -6.20
C VAL A 380 9.15 4.30 -4.84
N PHE A 381 8.38 4.63 -3.83
CA PHE A 381 8.59 4.12 -2.47
C PHE A 381 7.58 3.02 -2.15
N THR A 382 8.08 1.93 -1.58
CA THR A 382 7.25 0.91 -0.96
C THR A 382 7.52 0.89 0.54
N ALA A 383 6.51 0.70 1.37
CA ALA A 383 6.68 0.75 2.82
C ALA A 383 6.02 -0.44 3.52
N ASP A 384 6.79 -1.08 4.42
CA ASP A 384 6.27 -2.12 5.30
C ASP A 384 5.30 -1.55 6.33
N VAL A 385 4.29 -2.34 6.66
CA VAL A 385 3.40 -2.05 7.78
C VAL A 385 4.17 -2.10 9.10
N GLY A 386 3.95 -1.09 9.92
CA GLY A 386 4.67 -0.85 11.16
C GLY A 386 5.34 0.53 11.19
N LEU A 387 6.46 0.65 11.90
CA LEU A 387 7.20 1.91 12.01
C LEU A 387 7.68 2.47 10.65
N PRO A 388 8.14 1.66 9.65
CA PRO A 388 8.52 2.19 8.34
C PRO A 388 7.40 2.99 7.66
N THR A 389 6.16 2.53 7.76
CA THR A 389 4.99 3.29 7.26
C THR A 389 4.83 4.64 7.96
N VAL A 390 5.09 4.71 9.28
CA VAL A 390 5.04 5.98 10.03
C VAL A 390 6.08 6.97 9.50
N TRP A 391 7.31 6.49 9.32
CA TRP A 391 8.41 7.33 8.82
C TRP A 391 8.17 7.76 7.37
N ALA A 392 7.71 6.85 6.51
CA ALA A 392 7.31 7.17 5.14
C ALA A 392 6.19 8.23 5.10
N ALA A 393 5.13 8.03 5.87
CA ALA A 393 3.98 8.94 5.92
C ALA A 393 4.34 10.35 6.37
N ARG A 394 5.27 10.49 7.33
CA ARG A 394 5.61 11.77 7.95
C ARG A 394 6.76 12.51 7.28
N TYR A 395 7.68 11.80 6.64
CA TYR A 395 8.95 12.39 6.17
C TYR A 395 9.20 12.28 4.68
N LEU A 396 8.53 11.40 3.93
CA LEU A 396 8.61 11.41 2.48
C LEU A 396 7.73 12.54 1.92
N ALA A 397 8.34 13.46 1.18
CA ALA A 397 7.61 14.51 0.48
C ALA A 397 7.14 14.02 -0.89
N MET A 398 5.86 14.22 -1.21
CA MET A 398 5.30 13.96 -2.52
C MET A 398 5.39 15.21 -3.41
N ASN A 399 5.50 15.01 -4.73
CA ASN A 399 5.69 16.09 -5.70
C ASN A 399 4.88 15.88 -7.00
N GLY A 400 3.84 15.04 -6.93
CA GLY A 400 3.02 14.71 -8.09
C GLY A 400 3.61 13.66 -9.04
N LYS A 401 4.91 13.32 -8.88
CA LYS A 401 5.60 12.29 -9.68
C LYS A 401 6.00 11.08 -8.84
N ARG A 402 6.39 11.30 -7.59
CA ARG A 402 6.72 10.24 -6.63
C ARG A 402 5.50 9.44 -6.29
N ARG A 403 5.71 8.14 -6.06
CA ARG A 403 4.65 7.22 -5.67
C ARG A 403 4.99 6.60 -4.31
N LEU A 404 3.96 6.37 -3.50
CA LEU A 404 4.07 5.70 -2.20
C LEU A 404 3.02 4.61 -2.09
N ILE A 405 3.45 3.37 -2.12
CA ILE A 405 2.58 2.19 -2.01
C ILE A 405 2.94 1.32 -0.81
N GLY A 406 1.99 0.51 -0.37
CA GLY A 406 2.17 -0.43 0.74
C GLY A 406 0.88 -1.20 1.01
N SER A 407 0.94 -2.12 1.96
CA SER A 407 -0.22 -2.89 2.43
C SER A 407 -1.10 -2.07 3.40
N PHE A 408 -1.41 -0.82 3.03
CA PHE A 408 -2.03 0.17 3.94
C PHE A 408 -3.49 -0.13 4.30
N TRP A 409 -4.13 -1.06 3.60
CA TRP A 409 -5.51 -1.46 3.88
C TRP A 409 -5.62 -2.88 4.45
N HIS A 410 -4.77 -3.79 3.99
CA HIS A 410 -4.71 -5.15 4.50
C HIS A 410 -3.86 -5.24 5.77
N GLY A 411 -2.77 -4.49 5.83
CA GLY A 411 -1.94 -4.38 7.02
C GLY A 411 -0.89 -5.50 7.14
N SER A 412 -0.50 -6.12 6.04
CA SER A 412 0.54 -7.15 6.07
C SER A 412 1.92 -6.55 6.23
N MET A 413 2.71 -7.09 7.14
CA MET A 413 4.16 -6.94 7.15
C MET A 413 4.77 -7.68 5.94
N ALA A 414 6.06 -7.49 5.68
CA ALA A 414 6.83 -8.11 4.60
C ALA A 414 6.43 -7.71 3.16
N ASN A 415 5.53 -6.75 2.99
CA ASN A 415 5.05 -6.33 1.69
C ASN A 415 6.04 -5.45 0.92
N ALA A 416 6.88 -4.66 1.59
CA ALA A 416 7.63 -3.58 0.96
C ALA A 416 8.64 -4.08 -0.10
N MET A 417 9.50 -5.03 0.25
CA MET A 417 10.50 -5.55 -0.69
C MET A 417 9.86 -6.31 -1.86
N PRO A 418 8.87 -7.23 -1.67
CA PRO A 418 8.15 -7.83 -2.78
C PRO A 418 7.41 -6.82 -3.66
N GLN A 419 6.76 -5.81 -3.09
CA GLN A 419 6.13 -4.74 -3.87
C GLN A 419 7.16 -3.93 -4.66
N ALA A 420 8.38 -3.74 -4.13
CA ALA A 420 9.47 -3.09 -4.86
C ALA A 420 9.94 -3.92 -6.07
N ILE A 421 9.91 -5.26 -5.98
CA ILE A 421 10.17 -6.14 -7.13
C ILE A 421 9.15 -5.84 -8.25
N GLY A 422 7.86 -5.83 -7.92
CA GLY A 422 6.81 -5.53 -8.89
C GLY A 422 6.91 -4.13 -9.47
N ALA A 423 7.21 -3.14 -8.63
CA ALA A 423 7.41 -1.75 -9.05
C ALA A 423 8.59 -1.60 -10.02
N GLN A 424 9.72 -2.25 -9.72
CA GLN A 424 10.91 -2.19 -10.59
C GLN A 424 10.71 -2.93 -11.90
N CYS A 425 10.00 -4.05 -11.90
CA CYS A 425 9.62 -4.74 -13.13
C CYS A 425 8.69 -3.89 -14.00
N ALA A 426 7.76 -3.13 -13.38
CA ALA A 426 6.84 -2.26 -14.10
C ALA A 426 7.52 -1.00 -14.66
N PHE A 427 8.48 -0.46 -13.93
CA PHE A 427 9.20 0.77 -14.26
C PHE A 427 10.72 0.58 -14.16
N PRO A 428 11.34 -0.06 -15.16
CA PRO A 428 12.78 -0.39 -15.12
C PRO A 428 13.70 0.81 -14.93
N ASP A 429 13.30 1.97 -15.46
CA ASP A 429 14.12 3.19 -15.48
C ASP A 429 13.91 4.09 -14.25
N ARG A 430 12.94 3.77 -13.37
CA ARG A 430 12.67 4.56 -12.17
C ARG A 430 13.44 4.02 -10.97
N GLN A 431 13.85 4.93 -10.10
CA GLN A 431 14.42 4.56 -8.81
C GLN A 431 13.34 3.98 -7.89
N VAL A 432 13.53 2.73 -7.45
CA VAL A 432 12.61 2.05 -6.53
C VAL A 432 13.29 1.82 -5.18
N ILE A 433 12.64 2.29 -4.11
CA ILE A 433 13.17 2.26 -2.75
C ILE A 433 12.17 1.54 -1.84
N SER A 434 12.60 0.44 -1.22
CA SER A 434 11.83 -0.30 -0.22
C SER A 434 12.19 0.16 1.19
N LEU A 435 11.22 0.67 1.94
CA LEU A 435 11.35 0.98 3.37
C LEU A 435 10.83 -0.22 4.17
N SER A 436 11.72 -1.08 4.60
CA SER A 436 11.39 -2.31 5.31
C SER A 436 11.73 -2.21 6.80
N GLY A 437 10.87 -2.76 7.66
CA GLY A 437 11.26 -3.07 9.03
C GLY A 437 12.11 -4.34 9.07
N ASP A 438 12.97 -4.48 10.07
CA ASP A 438 13.77 -5.68 10.27
C ASP A 438 12.92 -6.95 10.43
N GLY A 439 11.80 -6.84 11.17
CA GLY A 439 10.82 -7.92 11.29
C GLY A 439 10.12 -8.24 9.97
N GLY A 440 9.64 -7.22 9.24
CA GLY A 440 8.98 -7.41 7.95
C GLY A 440 9.93 -7.96 6.88
N PHE A 441 11.13 -7.40 6.77
CA PHE A 441 12.14 -7.90 5.84
C PHE A 441 12.46 -9.38 6.08
N SER A 442 12.64 -9.78 7.36
CA SER A 442 13.00 -11.16 7.70
C SER A 442 11.93 -12.19 7.32
N MET A 443 10.65 -11.81 7.27
CA MET A 443 9.54 -12.75 6.96
C MET A 443 9.60 -13.27 5.52
N LEU A 444 9.95 -12.42 4.55
CA LEU A 444 10.05 -12.79 3.12
C LEU A 444 11.44 -12.50 2.53
N MET A 445 12.48 -12.49 3.37
CA MET A 445 13.85 -12.16 2.91
C MET A 445 14.40 -13.13 1.87
N GLY A 446 13.80 -14.32 1.69
CA GLY A 446 14.17 -15.24 0.61
C GLY A 446 14.06 -14.60 -0.78
N ASP A 447 13.05 -13.75 -0.99
CA ASP A 447 12.87 -13.00 -2.25
C ASP A 447 13.85 -11.85 -2.45
N PHE A 448 14.68 -11.52 -1.46
CA PHE A 448 15.84 -10.66 -1.69
C PHE A 448 16.81 -11.24 -2.74
N LEU A 449 16.92 -12.57 -2.79
CA LEU A 449 17.71 -13.26 -3.81
C LEU A 449 17.13 -13.09 -5.22
N THR A 450 15.85 -12.83 -5.34
CA THR A 450 15.20 -12.52 -6.62
C THR A 450 15.76 -11.23 -7.23
N LEU A 451 16.12 -10.22 -6.42
CA LEU A 451 16.74 -8.98 -6.89
C LEU A 451 18.05 -9.25 -7.63
N ALA A 452 18.92 -10.09 -7.04
CA ALA A 452 20.17 -10.47 -7.66
C ALA A 452 19.97 -11.34 -8.91
N GLN A 453 19.04 -12.31 -8.84
CA GLN A 453 18.77 -13.25 -9.93
C GLN A 453 18.20 -12.57 -11.17
N VAL A 454 17.30 -11.61 -10.99
CA VAL A 454 16.63 -10.90 -12.08
C VAL A 454 17.35 -9.60 -12.47
N GLY A 455 18.32 -9.15 -11.64
CA GLY A 455 19.08 -7.93 -11.87
C GLY A 455 18.29 -6.65 -11.62
N LEU A 456 17.40 -6.63 -10.63
CA LEU A 456 16.54 -5.49 -10.32
C LEU A 456 17.26 -4.49 -9.40
N PRO A 457 17.47 -3.21 -9.80
CA PRO A 457 18.26 -2.23 -9.05
C PRO A 457 17.51 -1.61 -7.85
N VAL A 458 16.71 -2.39 -7.14
CA VAL A 458 15.95 -1.96 -5.97
C VAL A 458 16.86 -1.59 -4.81
N LYS A 459 16.56 -0.49 -4.11
CA LYS A 459 17.24 -0.03 -2.90
C LYS A 459 16.41 -0.47 -1.68
N VAL A 460 16.84 -1.54 -1.02
CA VAL A 460 16.18 -2.05 0.19
C VAL A 460 16.78 -1.36 1.42
N VAL A 461 16.00 -0.54 2.10
CA VAL A 461 16.41 0.15 3.34
C VAL A 461 15.73 -0.50 4.53
N VAL A 462 16.50 -1.20 5.36
CA VAL A 462 16.01 -1.88 6.55
C VAL A 462 16.18 -0.98 7.78
N PHE A 463 15.09 -0.58 8.39
CA PHE A 463 15.07 0.08 9.69
C PHE A 463 15.25 -0.97 10.78
N ASN A 464 16.52 -1.22 11.15
CA ASN A 464 16.90 -2.26 12.08
C ASN A 464 16.91 -1.73 13.52
N ASN A 465 15.79 -1.95 14.23
CA ASN A 465 15.65 -1.61 15.65
C ASN A 465 15.64 -2.85 16.56
N SER A 466 15.82 -4.05 16.01
CA SER A 466 15.80 -5.34 16.71
C SER A 466 14.49 -5.60 17.46
N ALA A 467 13.37 -5.07 16.96
CA ALA A 467 12.07 -5.23 17.62
C ALA A 467 10.87 -5.05 16.68
N LEU A 468 9.73 -5.65 17.04
CA LEU A 468 8.43 -5.27 16.52
C LEU A 468 7.98 -3.94 17.19
N GLY A 469 8.63 -2.84 16.79
CA GLY A 469 8.56 -1.57 17.52
C GLY A 469 7.17 -0.97 17.61
N PHE A 470 6.31 -1.15 16.58
CA PHE A 470 4.93 -0.64 16.63
C PHE A 470 4.08 -1.43 17.64
N ILE A 471 4.23 -2.75 17.69
CA ILE A 471 3.55 -3.61 18.69
C ILE A 471 4.05 -3.31 20.10
N GLU A 472 5.37 -3.10 20.26
CA GLU A 472 5.96 -2.69 21.54
C GLU A 472 5.36 -1.36 22.03
N LEU A 473 5.16 -0.38 21.12
CA LEU A 473 4.51 0.88 21.43
C LEU A 473 3.04 0.68 21.88
N GLU A 474 2.30 -0.17 21.20
CA GLU A 474 0.92 -0.49 21.55
C GLU A 474 0.83 -1.18 22.91
N GLN A 475 1.69 -2.14 23.21
CA GLN A 475 1.76 -2.79 24.53
C GLN A 475 2.05 -1.76 25.63
N LYS A 476 3.03 -0.88 25.44
CA LYS A 476 3.35 0.20 26.40
C LYS A 476 2.19 1.17 26.58
N SER A 477 1.50 1.55 25.51
CA SER A 477 0.36 2.48 25.58
C SER A 477 -0.86 1.92 26.31
N THR A 478 -0.96 0.60 26.39
CA THR A 478 -2.02 -0.12 27.15
C THR A 478 -1.57 -0.53 28.55
N GLY A 479 -0.31 -0.25 28.92
CA GLY A 479 0.25 -0.54 30.25
C GLY A 479 0.77 -1.97 30.43
N PHE A 480 1.07 -2.66 29.31
CA PHE A 480 1.72 -3.97 29.36
C PHE A 480 3.25 -3.83 29.30
N ILE A 481 3.96 -4.75 29.94
CA ILE A 481 5.38 -4.97 29.70
C ILE A 481 5.49 -5.64 28.33
N ASN A 482 6.37 -5.11 27.46
CA ASN A 482 6.59 -5.66 26.14
C ASN A 482 7.08 -7.11 26.21
N THR A 483 6.45 -7.98 25.42
CA THR A 483 6.71 -9.44 25.39
C THR A 483 6.58 -9.93 23.96
N GLY A 484 7.54 -10.77 23.51
CA GLY A 484 7.54 -11.37 22.18
C GLY A 484 7.87 -10.38 21.06
N THR A 485 8.42 -9.21 21.37
CA THR A 485 8.74 -8.17 20.39
C THR A 485 10.21 -8.10 20.02
N ASP A 486 11.08 -8.82 20.74
CA ASP A 486 12.53 -8.74 20.56
C ASP A 486 13.03 -9.63 19.42
N PHE A 487 13.99 -9.12 18.65
CA PHE A 487 14.74 -9.87 17.65
C PHE A 487 16.23 -9.92 17.95
N LYS A 488 16.88 -11.00 17.50
CA LYS A 488 18.34 -11.10 17.35
C LYS A 488 18.64 -11.10 15.86
N ASN A 489 18.83 -9.93 15.30
CA ASN A 489 19.07 -9.77 13.88
C ASN A 489 20.52 -10.13 13.50
N PRO A 490 20.75 -10.68 12.30
CA PRO A 490 22.07 -10.74 11.71
C PRO A 490 22.52 -9.32 11.29
N ASN A 491 23.78 -9.21 10.84
CA ASN A 491 24.18 -8.06 10.04
C ASN A 491 23.60 -8.23 8.62
N PHE A 492 22.51 -7.53 8.32
CA PHE A 492 21.82 -7.66 7.04
C PHE A 492 22.66 -7.19 5.85
N ALA A 493 23.55 -6.21 6.05
CA ALA A 493 24.47 -5.77 5.00
C ALA A 493 25.47 -6.88 4.64
N ALA A 494 26.09 -7.54 5.63
CA ALA A 494 26.99 -8.67 5.38
C ALA A 494 26.25 -9.86 4.73
N MET A 495 24.97 -10.07 5.07
CA MET A 495 24.13 -11.08 4.42
C MET A 495 23.88 -10.73 2.94
N ALA A 496 23.63 -9.46 2.63
CA ALA A 496 23.47 -9.00 1.25
C ALA A 496 24.74 -9.21 0.44
N GLU A 497 25.91 -8.91 0.99
CA GLU A 497 27.21 -9.17 0.35
C GLU A 497 27.42 -10.65 0.06
N ALA A 498 27.05 -11.54 0.99
CA ALA A 498 27.10 -12.98 0.77
C ALA A 498 26.15 -13.45 -0.36
N ALA A 499 25.10 -12.70 -0.64
CA ALA A 499 24.17 -12.92 -1.76
C ALA A 499 24.62 -12.24 -3.07
N GLY A 500 25.77 -11.59 -3.11
CA GLY A 500 26.28 -10.86 -4.28
C GLY A 500 25.62 -9.51 -4.51
N VAL A 501 25.01 -8.92 -3.49
CA VAL A 501 24.36 -7.61 -3.51
C VAL A 501 25.14 -6.64 -2.64
N LEU A 502 25.26 -5.37 -3.05
CA LEU A 502 25.93 -4.36 -2.25
C LEU A 502 25.22 -4.19 -0.89
N GLY A 503 25.96 -4.43 0.21
CA GLY A 503 25.51 -4.22 1.58
C GLY A 503 26.14 -2.95 2.16
N ILE A 504 25.29 -2.06 2.72
CA ILE A 504 25.75 -0.85 3.41
C ILE A 504 25.18 -0.88 4.82
N ARG A 505 26.06 -0.93 5.84
CA ARG A 505 25.64 -0.84 7.23
C ARG A 505 25.87 0.55 7.78
N ILE A 506 24.82 1.15 8.34
CA ILE A 506 24.86 2.48 8.93
C ILE A 506 24.55 2.35 10.43
N GLU A 507 25.53 2.70 11.28
CA GLU A 507 25.41 2.60 12.74
C GLU A 507 25.53 3.96 13.45
N ARG A 508 25.94 5.00 12.73
CA ARG A 508 26.16 6.32 13.30
C ARG A 508 25.42 7.38 12.50
N PRO A 509 24.86 8.40 13.18
CA PRO A 509 24.18 9.52 12.51
C PRO A 509 25.05 10.25 11.48
N ASP A 510 26.37 10.32 11.70
CA ASP A 510 27.31 10.97 10.80
C ASP A 510 27.41 10.30 9.43
N ASP A 511 27.12 9.00 9.37
CA ASP A 511 27.29 8.17 8.17
C ASP A 511 25.98 8.07 7.34
N VAL A 512 24.87 8.63 7.84
CA VAL A 512 23.54 8.47 7.22
C VAL A 512 23.49 9.06 5.81
N GLU A 513 23.88 10.32 5.65
CA GLU A 513 23.81 11.00 4.36
C GLU A 513 24.69 10.32 3.32
N THR A 514 25.93 10.00 3.70
CA THR A 514 26.91 9.36 2.82
C THR A 514 26.50 7.94 2.43
N GLY A 515 26.00 7.16 3.40
CA GLY A 515 25.53 5.78 3.15
C GLY A 515 24.29 5.73 2.28
N ILE A 516 23.30 6.61 2.51
CA ILE A 516 22.12 6.70 1.67
C ILE A 516 22.46 7.19 0.26
N ALA A 517 23.31 8.24 0.13
CA ALA A 517 23.75 8.72 -1.18
C ALA A 517 24.48 7.63 -1.99
N ALA A 518 25.37 6.86 -1.34
CA ALA A 518 26.06 5.74 -1.97
C ALA A 518 25.07 4.64 -2.44
N ALA A 519 24.06 4.32 -1.62
CA ALA A 519 23.03 3.36 -1.99
C ALA A 519 22.22 3.80 -3.19
N LEU A 520 21.79 5.07 -3.23
CA LEU A 520 20.96 5.62 -4.32
C LEU A 520 21.74 5.75 -5.62
N ALA A 521 23.06 5.99 -5.56
CA ALA A 521 23.94 6.14 -6.72
C ALA A 521 24.40 4.80 -7.34
N HIS A 522 24.21 3.66 -6.65
CA HIS A 522 24.64 2.36 -7.17
C HIS A 522 23.66 1.86 -8.25
N ASP A 523 24.16 1.35 -9.37
CA ASP A 523 23.35 0.89 -10.50
C ASP A 523 22.62 -0.45 -10.26
N GLY A 524 23.12 -1.28 -9.30
CA GLY A 524 22.54 -2.58 -8.98
C GLY A 524 21.62 -2.56 -7.74
N PRO A 525 21.16 -3.73 -7.30
CA PRO A 525 20.44 -3.87 -6.04
C PRO A 525 21.35 -3.53 -4.85
N VAL A 526 20.77 -2.94 -3.81
CA VAL A 526 21.47 -2.54 -2.57
C VAL A 526 20.62 -2.89 -1.38
N LEU A 527 21.25 -3.34 -0.31
CA LEU A 527 20.63 -3.39 1.01
C LEU A 527 21.35 -2.44 1.97
N VAL A 528 20.61 -1.48 2.50
CA VAL A 528 21.05 -0.61 3.60
C VAL A 528 20.50 -1.16 4.91
N ASP A 529 21.41 -1.61 5.79
CA ASP A 529 21.10 -2.02 7.16
C ASP A 529 21.31 -0.82 8.09
N ALA A 530 20.25 -0.04 8.30
CA ALA A 530 20.28 1.14 9.16
C ALA A 530 19.92 0.75 10.61
N VAL A 531 20.93 0.73 11.49
CA VAL A 531 20.72 0.42 12.92
C VAL A 531 20.16 1.65 13.62
N VAL A 532 18.86 1.63 13.87
CA VAL A 532 18.13 2.79 14.39
C VAL A 532 17.77 2.64 15.86
N ASN A 533 17.50 3.78 16.51
CA ASN A 533 17.11 3.82 17.90
C ASN A 533 15.76 3.09 18.14
N ARG A 534 15.81 2.05 18.96
CA ARG A 534 14.64 1.24 19.34
C ARG A 534 13.61 2.03 20.14
N MET A 535 14.06 2.94 20.97
CA MET A 535 13.20 3.69 21.92
C MET A 535 12.51 4.91 21.29
N GLU A 536 12.60 5.05 19.96
CA GLU A 536 11.91 6.13 19.24
C GLU A 536 10.39 5.94 19.30
N LEU A 537 9.67 6.95 19.80
CA LEU A 537 8.21 6.92 19.88
C LEU A 537 7.58 7.60 18.67
N ALA A 538 6.69 6.88 18.01
CA ALA A 538 5.80 7.44 17.00
C ALA A 538 4.54 8.02 17.69
N MET A 539 4.64 9.23 18.26
CA MET A 539 3.53 9.83 18.98
C MET A 539 2.32 10.05 18.08
N PRO A 540 1.11 9.65 18.53
CA PRO A 540 -0.12 9.90 17.78
C PRO A 540 -0.47 11.41 17.79
N PRO A 541 -1.35 11.88 16.88
CA PRO A 541 -1.75 13.30 16.78
C PRO A 541 -2.33 13.87 18.07
N LYS A 542 -2.97 13.03 18.85
CA LYS A 542 -3.50 13.35 20.17
C LYS A 542 -3.26 12.19 21.13
N VAL A 543 -2.57 12.46 22.22
CA VAL A 543 -2.44 11.49 23.31
C VAL A 543 -3.75 11.46 24.10
N GLN A 544 -4.46 10.34 24.03
CA GLN A 544 -5.68 10.14 24.81
C GLN A 544 -5.34 9.90 26.28
N LEU A 545 -6.22 10.32 27.20
CA LEU A 545 -6.03 10.11 28.64
C LEU A 545 -5.81 8.62 28.98
N GLN A 546 -6.47 7.72 28.28
CA GLN A 546 -6.29 6.28 28.44
C GLN A 546 -4.87 5.82 28.08
N MET A 547 -4.29 6.36 26.99
CA MET A 547 -2.91 6.07 26.59
C MET A 547 -1.92 6.63 27.63
N ALA A 548 -2.14 7.86 28.12
CA ALA A 548 -1.31 8.45 29.16
C ALA A 548 -1.35 7.62 30.46
N LYS A 549 -2.53 7.12 30.86
CA LYS A 549 -2.68 6.20 31.97
C LYS A 549 -1.98 4.86 31.72
N GLY A 550 -2.09 4.31 30.51
CA GLY A 550 -1.41 3.09 30.11
C GLY A 550 0.11 3.24 30.20
N PHE A 551 0.67 4.31 29.63
CA PHE A 551 2.11 4.60 29.76
C PHE A 551 2.57 4.77 31.21
N SER A 552 1.78 5.45 32.05
CA SER A 552 2.09 5.58 33.49
C SER A 552 2.10 4.23 34.20
N LEU A 553 1.16 3.35 33.85
CA LEU A 553 1.10 1.99 34.39
C LEU A 553 2.28 1.13 33.88
N TYR A 554 2.64 1.27 32.60
CA TYR A 554 3.83 0.63 32.04
C TYR A 554 5.09 1.06 32.79
N MET A 555 5.30 2.37 32.99
CA MET A 555 6.47 2.89 33.71
C MET A 555 6.57 2.30 35.10
N LEU A 556 5.45 2.25 35.86
CA LEU A 556 5.44 1.64 37.17
C LEU A 556 5.81 0.14 37.13
N LYS A 557 5.21 -0.61 36.24
CA LYS A 557 5.50 -2.03 36.06
C LYS A 557 6.95 -2.28 35.63
N ALA A 558 7.49 -1.46 34.71
CA ALA A 558 8.87 -1.58 34.23
C ALA A 558 9.88 -1.37 35.39
N VAL A 559 9.61 -0.43 36.29
CA VAL A 559 10.44 -0.26 37.51
C VAL A 559 10.38 -1.51 38.37
N LEU A 560 9.19 -2.05 38.63
CA LEU A 560 8.99 -3.26 39.47
C LEU A 560 9.62 -4.51 38.84
N ASP A 561 9.69 -4.57 37.47
CA ASP A 561 10.28 -5.65 36.70
C ASP A 561 11.81 -5.49 36.49
N GLY A 562 12.43 -4.51 37.13
CA GLY A 562 13.87 -4.25 37.03
C GLY A 562 14.32 -3.58 35.71
N ARG A 563 13.39 -3.05 34.91
CA ARG A 563 13.64 -2.38 33.62
C ARG A 563 13.74 -0.85 33.72
N ALA A 564 14.20 -0.34 34.85
CA ALA A 564 14.36 1.12 35.06
C ALA A 564 15.32 1.75 34.00
N GLY A 565 16.30 0.98 33.49
CA GLY A 565 17.19 1.40 32.41
C GLY A 565 16.45 1.75 31.12
N ASP A 566 15.45 0.97 30.74
CA ASP A 566 14.62 1.21 29.54
C ASP A 566 13.87 2.54 29.64
N LEU A 567 13.41 2.91 30.84
CA LEU A 567 12.71 4.18 31.06
C LEU A 567 13.65 5.39 30.95
N ILE A 568 14.89 5.25 31.43
CA ILE A 568 15.91 6.30 31.29
C ILE A 568 16.23 6.52 29.81
N GLU A 569 16.40 5.44 29.06
CA GLU A 569 16.68 5.50 27.63
C GLU A 569 15.50 6.06 26.85
N LEU A 570 14.28 5.63 27.15
CA LEU A 570 13.05 6.17 26.58
C LEU A 570 12.93 7.68 26.81
N GLY A 571 13.21 8.13 28.03
CA GLY A 571 13.23 9.56 28.39
C GLY A 571 14.28 10.34 27.63
N ARG A 572 15.52 9.81 27.54
CA ARG A 572 16.61 10.43 26.77
C ARG A 572 16.29 10.53 25.28
N SER A 573 15.70 9.48 24.70
CA SER A 573 15.37 9.43 23.28
C SER A 573 14.24 10.40 22.88
N ASN A 574 13.29 10.69 23.77
CA ASN A 574 12.05 11.38 23.40
C ASN A 574 11.80 12.70 24.12
N VAL A 575 12.42 12.95 25.26
CA VAL A 575 12.17 14.15 26.08
C VAL A 575 13.42 15.01 26.25
N LEU A 576 14.59 14.39 26.38
CA LEU A 576 15.85 15.06 26.68
C LEU A 576 16.77 15.18 25.45
N ARG A 577 16.20 15.35 24.27
CA ARG A 577 16.93 15.49 22.99
C ARG A 577 17.74 16.76 22.90
#